data_edfcd5c3dd43a28b01636c77d745b1da
#
_entry.id   edfcd5c3dd43a28b01636c77d745b1da
#
_cell.length_a   1.000
_cell.length_b   1.000
_cell.length_c   1.000
_cell.angle_alpha   90.00
_cell.angle_beta   90.00
_cell.angle_gamma   90.00
#
_symmetry.space_group_name_H-M   'P 1'
#
loop_
_entity.id
_entity.type
_entity.pdbx_description
1 polymer ?
#
loop_
_entity_poly.entity_id
_entity_poly.type
_entity_poly.pdbx_seq_one_letter_code
_entity_poly.pdbx_strand_id
1 'polypeptide(L)'
;MDTGGGSVVPPDGGTPGPVAAPKLNNFSGSVALNGNRVGRDAGKIADEVLSHLVALPGARVSVTMEIEVKVPGGVESDIVRIVTENANSLKFSHYGFEED
;
A
#
# COMPACT_ATOMS: atom_id res chain seq x y z
N MET A 1 -34.22 -21.35 -4.98
CA MET A 1 -34.15 -21.27 -5.28
C MET A 1 -33.84 -20.91 -5.22
N ASP A 2 -33.50 -20.51 -4.93
CA ASP A 2 -33.23 -20.22 -5.10
C ASP A 2 -32.84 -19.71 -4.84
N THR A 3 -32.73 -19.28 -4.39
CA THR A 3 -32.53 -18.88 -4.51
C THR A 3 -32.07 -18.44 -4.37
N GLY A 4 -31.88 -18.11 -3.87
CA GLY A 4 -31.66 -17.81 -4.25
C GLY A 4 -31.05 -17.51 -4.05
N GLY A 5 -30.83 -17.29 -3.57
CA GLY A 5 -30.48 -17.14 -3.97
C GLY A 5 -29.72 -16.96 -3.87
N GLY A 6 -29.42 -16.73 -3.51
CA GLY A 6 -28.98 -16.73 -3.97
C GLY A 6 -28.15 -16.71 -3.85
N SER A 7 -27.80 -16.43 -3.60
CA SER A 7 -27.32 -16.64 -4.08
C SER A 7 -26.71 -16.88 -4.12
N VAL A 8 -26.52 -16.64 -3.86
CA VAL A 8 -26.19 -17.10 -4.42
C VAL A 8 -25.78 -17.54 -4.69
N VAL A 9 -25.61 -17.47 -4.49
CA VAL A 9 -25.42 -18.05 -5.22
C VAL A 9 -25.09 -18.27 -5.50
N PRO A 10 -24.96 -18.34 -5.34
CA PRO A 10 -24.85 -18.73 -5.93
C PRO A 10 -24.69 -19.12 -6.06
N PRO A 11 -24.62 -19.11 -6.11
CA PRO A 11 -24.72 -19.59 -6.62
C PRO A 11 -24.66 -20.26 -6.66
N ASP A 12 -24.68 -20.19 -6.80
CA ASP A 12 -24.81 -20.97 -7.35
C ASP A 12 -25.01 -21.59 -7.69
N GLY A 13 -25.28 -21.61 -7.85
CA GLY A 13 -25.50 -22.23 -8.53
C GLY A 13 -25.40 -22.84 -9.09
N GLY A 14 -25.44 -23.02 -9.31
CA GLY A 14 -25.41 -23.90 -10.15
C GLY A 14 -24.57 -24.09 -10.82
N THR A 15 -24.21 -24.39 -11.03
CA THR A 15 -23.41 -24.44 -11.87
C THR A 15 -23.50 -24.93 -12.79
N PRO A 16 -24.09 -24.92 -13.27
CA PRO A 16 -23.92 -25.33 -14.41
C PRO A 16 -22.80 -25.58 -15.02
N GLY A 17 -22.91 -25.82 -16.09
CA GLY A 17 -21.67 -25.90 -16.63
C GLY A 17 -20.76 -25.21 -15.68
N PRO A 18 -19.62 -25.58 -15.64
CA PRO A 18 -18.76 -24.91 -14.65
C PRO A 18 -18.73 -23.44 -14.95
N VAL A 19 -19.21 -22.70 -14.01
CA VAL A 19 -19.00 -21.27 -14.02
C VAL A 19 -17.68 -21.05 -13.34
N ALA A 20 -16.75 -20.48 -14.06
CA ALA A 20 -15.47 -20.16 -13.48
C ALA A 20 -15.67 -19.18 -12.33
N ALA A 21 -15.04 -19.43 -11.20
CA ALA A 21 -15.03 -18.47 -10.12
C ALA A 21 -14.37 -17.19 -10.62
N PRO A 22 -14.84 -16.04 -10.19
CA PRO A 22 -14.18 -14.79 -10.54
C PRO A 22 -12.71 -14.84 -10.11
N LYS A 23 -11.85 -14.42 -10.98
CA LYS A 23 -10.43 -14.34 -10.62
C LYS A 23 -10.20 -13.09 -9.82
N LEU A 24 -9.43 -13.24 -8.77
CA LEU A 24 -9.00 -12.10 -7.97
C LEU A 24 -7.83 -11.47 -8.68
N ASN A 25 -8.00 -10.25 -9.15
CA ASN A 25 -7.00 -9.62 -9.98
C ASN A 25 -6.54 -8.26 -9.51
N ASN A 26 -6.95 -7.85 -8.32
CA ASN A 26 -6.50 -6.60 -7.74
C ASN A 26 -6.18 -6.79 -6.28
N PHE A 27 -5.09 -6.23 -5.86
CA PHE A 27 -4.75 -6.15 -4.46
C PHE A 27 -4.52 -4.69 -4.09
N SER A 28 -5.08 -4.25 -3.00
CA SER A 28 -4.74 -2.97 -2.43
C SER A 28 -4.71 -3.11 -0.92
N GLY A 29 -3.83 -2.37 -0.30
CA GLY A 29 -3.73 -2.40 1.15
C GLY A 29 -2.94 -1.22 1.63
N SER A 30 -3.13 -0.88 2.88
CA SER A 30 -2.32 0.14 3.52
C SER A 30 -1.98 -0.33 4.92
N VAL A 31 -0.85 0.15 5.42
CA VAL A 31 -0.35 -0.28 6.71
C VAL A 31 0.35 0.89 7.36
N ALA A 32 0.16 1.03 8.66
CA ALA A 32 0.89 2.01 9.45
C ALA A 32 2.19 1.39 9.93
N LEU A 33 3.29 2.10 9.74
CA LEU A 33 4.60 1.61 10.15
C LEU A 33 5.14 2.48 11.27
N ASN A 34 5.93 1.86 12.14
CA ASN A 34 6.62 2.60 13.19
C ASN A 34 7.77 3.37 12.56
N GLY A 35 7.79 4.70 12.77
CA GLY A 35 8.80 5.55 12.15
C GLY A 35 10.23 5.17 12.49
N ASN A 36 10.45 4.55 13.67
CA ASN A 36 11.78 4.16 14.07
C ASN A 36 12.24 2.83 13.46
N ARG A 37 11.34 2.10 12.81
CA ARG A 37 11.63 0.79 12.27
C ARG A 37 11.15 0.63 10.84
N VAL A 38 10.94 1.74 10.14
CA VAL A 38 10.38 1.71 8.78
C VAL A 38 11.18 0.81 7.87
N GLY A 39 12.52 0.91 7.91
CA GLY A 39 13.35 0.11 7.01
C GLY A 39 13.14 -1.38 7.20
N ARG A 40 13.14 -1.83 8.46
CA ARG A 40 12.94 -3.24 8.76
C ARG A 40 11.54 -3.70 8.41
N ASP A 41 10.55 -2.91 8.80
CA ASP A 41 9.16 -3.31 8.60
C ASP A 41 8.79 -3.26 7.12
N ALA A 42 9.28 -2.27 6.38
CA ALA A 42 9.07 -2.22 4.94
C ALA A 42 9.76 -3.38 4.25
N GLY A 43 10.93 -3.78 4.74
CA GLY A 43 11.62 -4.95 4.23
C GLY A 43 10.80 -6.23 4.37
N LYS A 44 10.15 -6.40 5.52
CA LYS A 44 9.28 -7.55 5.72
C LYS A 44 8.09 -7.52 4.75
N ILE A 45 7.51 -6.35 4.55
CA ILE A 45 6.41 -6.23 3.61
C ILE A 45 6.89 -6.56 2.20
N ALA A 46 8.07 -6.08 1.83
CA ALA A 46 8.62 -6.40 0.52
C ALA A 46 8.80 -7.90 0.36
N ASP A 47 9.32 -8.58 1.38
CA ASP A 47 9.60 -10.00 1.29
C ASP A 47 8.35 -10.86 1.34
N GLU A 48 7.41 -10.48 2.20
CA GLU A 48 6.28 -11.35 2.49
C GLU A 48 5.03 -11.02 1.69
N VAL A 49 4.95 -9.84 1.10
CA VAL A 49 3.79 -9.43 0.33
C VAL A 49 4.19 -9.09 -1.10
N LEU A 50 5.07 -8.11 -1.27
CA LEU A 50 5.37 -7.59 -2.59
C LEU A 50 6.07 -8.61 -3.48
N SER A 51 6.96 -9.42 -2.93
CA SER A 51 7.68 -10.39 -3.74
C SER A 51 6.76 -11.37 -4.43
N HIS A 52 5.66 -11.73 -3.77
CA HIS A 52 4.68 -12.64 -4.35
C HIS A 52 3.86 -11.98 -5.44
N LEU A 53 3.63 -10.68 -5.32
CA LEU A 53 2.80 -9.95 -6.28
C LEU A 53 3.61 -9.53 -7.50
N VAL A 54 4.83 -9.08 -7.29
CA VAL A 54 5.69 -8.63 -8.38
C VAL A 54 6.00 -9.77 -9.34
N ALA A 55 6.04 -10.99 -8.83
CA ALA A 55 6.36 -12.15 -9.64
C ALA A 55 5.24 -12.60 -10.57
N LEU A 56 4.04 -12.06 -10.39
CA LEU A 56 2.89 -12.48 -11.21
C LEU A 56 3.00 -11.89 -12.61
N PRO A 57 2.65 -12.67 -13.64
CA PRO A 57 2.75 -12.16 -15.00
C PRO A 57 1.86 -10.95 -15.22
N GLY A 58 2.43 -9.91 -15.82
CA GLY A 58 1.68 -8.69 -16.11
C GLY A 58 1.38 -7.81 -14.92
N ALA A 59 1.92 -8.13 -13.75
CA ALA A 59 1.63 -7.36 -12.55
C ALA A 59 2.16 -5.94 -12.68
N ARG A 60 1.36 -5.00 -12.24
CA ARG A 60 1.77 -3.61 -12.10
C ARG A 60 1.69 -3.28 -10.62
N VAL A 61 2.82 -2.96 -10.04
CA VAL A 61 2.91 -2.73 -8.60
C VAL A 61 3.27 -1.27 -8.35
N SER A 62 2.49 -0.63 -7.49
CA SER A 62 2.74 0.74 -7.09
C SER A 62 2.75 0.80 -5.57
N VAL A 63 3.76 1.43 -5.01
CA VAL A 63 3.89 1.58 -3.57
C VAL A 63 4.09 3.06 -3.27
N THR A 64 3.30 3.57 -2.33
CA THR A 64 3.42 4.96 -1.91
C THR A 64 3.70 5.00 -0.42
N MET A 65 4.61 5.86 -0.03
CA MET A 65 4.92 6.06 1.37
C MET A 65 4.50 7.47 1.76
N GLU A 66 3.75 7.58 2.85
CA GLU A 66 3.36 8.86 3.41
C GLU A 66 4.02 9.04 4.76
N ILE A 67 4.58 10.19 4.98
CA ILE A 67 5.30 10.51 6.21
C ILE A 67 4.69 11.78 6.81
N GLU A 68 4.32 11.71 8.08
CA GLU A 68 3.86 12.87 8.82
C GLU A 68 4.63 12.94 10.12
N VAL A 69 5.13 14.12 10.42
CA VAL A 69 5.91 14.34 11.63
C VAL A 69 5.44 15.62 12.29
N LYS A 70 5.21 15.57 13.60
CA LYS A 70 4.89 16.75 14.36
C LYS A 70 5.96 16.94 15.43
N VAL A 71 6.56 18.11 15.46
CA VAL A 71 7.59 18.44 16.42
C VAL A 71 7.12 19.66 17.20
N PRO A 72 6.55 19.49 18.40
CA PRO A 72 5.96 20.62 19.13
C PRO A 72 6.90 21.78 19.37
N GLY A 73 8.18 21.50 19.53
CA GLY A 73 9.17 22.56 19.73
C GLY A 73 9.71 23.19 18.47
N GLY A 74 9.23 22.72 17.31
CA GLY A 74 9.74 23.20 16.05
C GLY A 74 10.98 22.46 15.59
N VAL A 75 11.38 22.68 14.37
CA VAL A 75 12.52 22.00 13.74
C VAL A 75 13.57 23.06 13.41
N GLU A 76 14.81 22.79 13.79
CA GLU A 76 15.91 23.71 13.53
C GLU A 76 16.13 23.86 12.02
N SER A 77 16.61 25.02 11.61
CA SER A 77 16.75 25.34 10.18
C SER A 77 17.71 24.40 9.46
N ASP A 78 18.75 23.92 10.12
CA ASP A 78 19.68 23.03 9.47
C ASP A 78 19.03 21.67 9.18
N ILE A 79 18.16 21.18 10.07
CA ILE A 79 17.44 19.95 9.84
C ILE A 79 16.43 20.15 8.71
N VAL A 80 15.74 21.29 8.68
CA VAL A 80 14.81 21.61 7.61
C VAL A 80 15.53 21.53 6.27
N ARG A 81 16.70 22.11 6.19
CA ARG A 81 17.49 22.13 4.96
C ARG A 81 17.91 20.72 4.55
N ILE A 82 18.44 19.94 5.50
CA ILE A 82 18.91 18.59 5.21
C ILE A 82 17.76 17.71 4.69
N VAL A 83 16.65 17.73 5.39
CA VAL A 83 15.52 16.88 5.02
C VAL A 83 14.96 17.31 3.67
N THR A 84 14.84 18.63 3.45
CA THR A 84 14.31 19.14 2.19
C THR A 84 15.21 18.76 1.02
N GLU A 85 16.52 18.91 1.18
CA GLU A 85 17.46 18.54 0.13
C GLU A 85 17.43 17.05 -0.17
N ASN A 86 17.33 16.23 0.89
CA ASN A 86 17.30 14.79 0.71
C ASN A 86 15.99 14.33 0.08
N ALA A 87 14.88 14.92 0.46
CA ALA A 87 13.59 14.59 -0.16
C ALA A 87 13.63 14.92 -1.65
N ASN A 88 14.23 16.05 -1.99
CA ASN A 88 14.37 16.42 -3.40
C ASN A 88 15.25 15.41 -4.14
N SER A 89 16.39 15.05 -3.55
CA SER A 89 17.30 14.09 -4.17
C SER A 89 16.66 12.72 -4.34
N LEU A 90 15.79 12.32 -3.42
CA LEU A 90 15.11 11.05 -3.47
C LEU A 90 13.81 11.11 -4.29
N LYS A 91 13.55 12.26 -4.91
CA LYS A 91 12.46 12.45 -5.85
C LYS A 91 11.09 12.31 -5.22
N PHE A 92 10.95 12.85 -4.01
CA PHE A 92 9.63 12.95 -3.40
C PHE A 92 8.74 13.82 -4.30
N SER A 93 7.53 13.37 -4.52
CA SER A 93 6.60 14.15 -5.33
C SER A 93 6.00 15.32 -4.56
N HIS A 94 5.82 15.17 -3.25
CA HIS A 94 5.34 16.23 -2.38
C HIS A 94 6.11 16.18 -1.08
N TYR A 95 6.54 17.33 -0.63
CA TYR A 95 7.23 17.41 0.66
C TYR A 95 7.30 18.87 1.09
N GLY A 96 7.46 19.08 2.36
CA GLY A 96 7.63 20.43 2.88
C GLY A 96 7.35 20.47 4.37
N PHE A 97 7.78 21.56 4.98
CA PHE A 97 7.51 21.85 6.38
C PHE A 97 6.45 22.94 6.45
N GLU A 98 5.62 22.86 7.46
CA GLU A 98 4.55 23.83 7.63
C GLU A 98 4.48 24.25 9.08
N GLU A 99 3.93 25.47 9.29
CA GLU A 99 3.59 25.93 10.62
C GLU A 99 2.22 25.42 10.99
N ASP A 100 2.02 25.18 12.28
CA ASP A 100 0.69 24.79 12.76
C ASP A 100 -0.27 25.96 12.79
#